data_a62d1dfdb53684ec94a92fc710c449b1
#
_entry.id   a62d1dfdb53684ec94a92fc710c449b1
#
_cell.length_a   1.000
_cell.length_b   1.000
_cell.length_c   1.000
_cell.angle_alpha   90.00
_cell.angle_beta   90.00
_cell.angle_gamma   90.00
#
_symmetry.space_group_name_H-M   'P 1'
#
loop_
_entity.id
_entity.type
_entity.pdbx_description
1 polymer ?
#
loop_
_entity_poly.entity_id
_entity_poly.type
_entity_poly.pdbx_seq_one_letter_code
_entity_poly.pdbx_strand_id
1 'polypeptide(L)'
;RGLGDVYKRQISDTDDTFNFLVAMMYSQLFNLLCTKADNNPNGSGRLKYPVRCLIDEFANIKQIPQFEKIISVIRSRGISASIILQTKSQLKSLYKDNAETIEGNCDSLLFLGGKEKTTLKDISESLGKETIYMFNTSRSRGTQESYGVNYQKLGKELMSQDELSVMDNSQCILQIRGLHPFMSKKFDITKHKNYGKLFDSDKKNYFDVARFVKSRQKNAAVLQNTQYTEYR
;
A
#
# COMPACT_ATOMS: atom_id res chain seq x y z
N ARG A 1 23.30 -11.80 6.43
CA ARG A 1 23.42 -10.34 6.58
C ARG A 1 22.49 -9.69 5.57
N GLY A 2 21.26 -9.38 5.92
CA GLY A 2 20.27 -8.86 5.00
C GLY A 2 19.08 -8.27 5.73
N LEU A 3 19.30 -7.67 6.88
CA LEU A 3 18.33 -6.73 7.44
C LEU A 3 18.74 -5.38 6.90
N GLY A 4 18.04 -4.93 5.85
CA GLY A 4 18.16 -3.55 5.39
C GLY A 4 17.87 -2.59 6.54
N ASP A 5 18.53 -1.46 6.55
CA ASP A 5 18.26 -0.42 7.53
C ASP A 5 16.78 0.03 7.39
N VAL A 6 16.05 -0.06 8.49
CA VAL A 6 14.65 0.39 8.55
C VAL A 6 14.62 1.72 9.29
N TYR A 7 14.20 2.77 8.58
CA TYR A 7 14.00 4.09 9.14
C TYR A 7 12.51 4.40 9.25
N LYS A 8 12.03 4.67 10.45
CA LYS A 8 10.68 5.16 10.69
C LYS A 8 10.72 6.68 10.86
N ARG A 9 9.90 7.38 10.08
CA ARG A 9 9.61 8.80 10.25
C ARG A 9 8.12 8.96 10.50
N GLN A 10 7.77 9.58 11.59
CA GLN A 10 6.38 9.82 11.99
C GLN A 10 6.21 11.30 12.31
N ILE A 11 5.13 11.88 11.82
CA ILE A 11 4.63 13.21 12.18
C ILE A 11 3.41 13.04 13.07
N SER A 12 2.94 14.15 13.67
CA SER A 12 1.68 14.14 14.40
C SER A 12 0.51 13.82 13.47
N ASP A 13 -0.34 12.91 13.87
CA ASP A 13 -1.53 12.51 13.10
C ASP A 13 -2.67 13.55 13.25
N THR A 14 -2.54 14.47 14.19
CA THR A 14 -3.55 15.48 14.54
C THR A 14 -3.18 16.90 14.13
N ASP A 15 -1.94 17.15 13.71
CA ASP A 15 -1.45 18.48 13.34
C ASP A 15 -0.91 18.49 11.91
N ASP A 16 -1.68 19.09 11.01
CA ASP A 16 -1.36 19.21 9.59
C ASP A 16 -0.29 20.27 9.26
N THR A 17 0.14 21.05 10.25
CA THR A 17 1.02 22.20 10.05
C THR A 17 2.33 21.81 9.37
N PHE A 18 2.86 20.64 9.70
CA PHE A 18 4.16 20.16 9.21
C PHE A 18 4.08 19.12 8.09
N ASN A 19 2.88 18.78 7.60
CA ASN A 19 2.71 17.77 6.53
C ASN A 19 3.44 18.15 5.25
N PHE A 20 3.60 19.44 4.95
CA PHE A 20 4.36 19.90 3.79
C PHE A 20 5.85 19.52 3.87
N LEU A 21 6.44 19.47 5.09
CA LEU A 21 7.84 19.05 5.28
C LEU A 21 7.99 17.56 4.92
N VAL A 22 6.99 16.74 5.22
CA VAL A 22 7.01 15.31 4.88
C VAL A 22 6.88 15.13 3.36
N ALA A 23 5.97 15.85 2.72
CA ALA A 23 5.86 15.83 1.26
C ALA A 23 7.16 16.27 0.57
N MET A 24 7.82 17.32 1.10
CA MET A 24 9.13 17.78 0.62
C MET A 24 10.22 16.72 0.85
N MET A 25 10.24 16.09 2.03
CA MET A 25 11.18 15.01 2.34
C MET A 25 11.05 13.85 1.36
N TYR A 26 9.82 13.39 1.08
CA TYR A 26 9.61 12.32 0.09
C TYR A 26 10.02 12.73 -1.32
N SER A 27 9.71 13.96 -1.74
CA SER A 27 10.15 14.49 -3.03
C SER A 27 11.67 14.48 -3.14
N GLN A 28 12.39 14.96 -2.13
CA GLN A 28 13.85 14.94 -2.10
C GLN A 28 14.41 13.52 -2.05
N LEU A 29 13.79 12.63 -1.26
CA LEU A 29 14.20 11.23 -1.15
C LEU A 29 14.12 10.52 -2.49
N PHE A 30 12.98 10.61 -3.20
CA PHE A 30 12.82 9.99 -4.51
C PHE A 30 13.80 10.57 -5.55
N ASN A 31 13.98 11.89 -5.57
CA ASN A 31 14.96 12.54 -6.46
C ASN A 31 16.38 12.04 -6.17
N LEU A 32 16.78 11.99 -4.91
CA LEU A 32 18.09 11.49 -4.50
C LEU A 32 18.31 10.03 -4.90
N LEU A 33 17.31 9.17 -4.68
CA LEU A 33 17.36 7.75 -5.02
C LEU A 33 17.46 7.57 -6.55
N CYS A 34 16.68 8.31 -7.33
CA CYS A 34 16.73 8.27 -8.78
C CYS A 34 18.10 8.73 -9.28
N THR A 35 18.61 9.87 -8.80
CA THR A 35 19.94 10.38 -9.16
C THR A 35 21.05 9.39 -8.82
N LYS A 36 20.97 8.73 -7.65
CA LYS A 36 21.94 7.67 -7.27
C LYS A 36 21.85 6.45 -8.16
N ALA A 37 20.66 6.08 -8.62
CA ALA A 37 20.49 4.96 -9.54
C ALA A 37 21.08 5.30 -10.93
N ASP A 38 20.76 6.49 -11.43
CA ASP A 38 21.22 6.96 -12.75
C ASP A 38 22.74 7.13 -12.80
N ASN A 39 23.36 7.57 -11.70
CA ASN A 39 24.81 7.75 -11.57
C ASN A 39 25.53 6.51 -11.01
N ASN A 40 24.91 5.33 -11.07
CA ASN A 40 25.58 4.11 -10.57
C ASN A 40 26.82 3.80 -11.43
N PRO A 41 28.02 3.67 -10.83
CA PRO A 41 29.27 3.41 -11.58
C PRO A 41 29.23 2.16 -12.47
N ASN A 42 28.36 1.20 -12.14
CA ASN A 42 28.20 -0.04 -12.92
C ASN A 42 27.38 0.17 -14.20
N GLY A 43 26.93 1.39 -14.52
CA GLY A 43 26.14 1.70 -15.72
C GLY A 43 24.78 1.03 -15.80
N SER A 44 24.31 0.40 -14.72
CA SER A 44 23.05 -0.37 -14.72
C SER A 44 21.79 0.49 -14.65
N GLY A 45 21.90 1.78 -14.36
CA GLY A 45 20.77 2.67 -14.09
C GLY A 45 19.92 2.25 -12.87
N ARG A 46 20.45 1.38 -12.00
CA ARG A 46 19.75 0.83 -10.84
C ARG A 46 20.55 1.05 -9.56
N LEU A 47 19.85 1.12 -8.44
CA LEU A 47 20.50 1.14 -7.13
C LEU A 47 21.24 -0.19 -6.86
N LYS A 48 22.39 -0.11 -6.21
CA LYS A 48 23.14 -1.29 -5.75
C LYS A 48 22.29 -2.17 -4.82
N TYR A 49 21.50 -1.54 -3.97
CA TYR A 49 20.55 -2.21 -3.07
C TYR A 49 19.16 -1.70 -3.39
N PRO A 50 18.17 -2.59 -3.58
CA PRO A 50 16.80 -2.17 -3.81
C PRO A 50 16.25 -1.45 -2.58
N VAL A 51 15.48 -0.40 -2.82
CA VAL A 51 14.82 0.40 -1.76
C VAL A 51 13.32 0.22 -1.88
N ARG A 52 12.68 -0.17 -0.77
CA ARG A 52 11.22 -0.19 -0.65
C ARG A 52 10.78 0.95 0.26
N CYS A 53 9.96 1.85 -0.26
CA CYS A 53 9.29 2.88 0.50
C CYS A 53 7.92 2.34 0.94
N LEU A 54 7.73 2.14 2.24
CA LEU A 54 6.43 1.81 2.81
C LEU A 54 5.83 3.10 3.38
N ILE A 55 4.75 3.56 2.75
CA ILE A 55 4.12 4.85 3.07
C ILE A 55 2.76 4.54 3.66
N ASP A 56 2.73 4.51 4.99
CA ASP A 56 1.51 4.33 5.76
C ASP A 56 0.73 5.64 5.83
N GLU A 57 -0.61 5.55 5.85
CA GLU A 57 -1.51 6.71 5.86
C GLU A 57 -1.17 7.75 4.79
N PHE A 58 -0.93 7.28 3.57
CA PHE A 58 -0.48 8.11 2.45
C PHE A 58 -1.32 9.37 2.23
N ALA A 59 -2.61 9.31 2.54
CA ALA A 59 -3.51 10.46 2.41
C ALA A 59 -3.26 11.58 3.45
N ASN A 60 -2.65 11.27 4.59
CA ASN A 60 -2.32 12.24 5.62
C ASN A 60 -1.05 13.03 5.27
N ILE A 61 -0.26 12.51 4.34
CA ILE A 61 0.86 13.24 3.75
C ILE A 61 0.27 14.12 2.65
N LYS A 62 0.46 15.44 2.72
CA LYS A 62 0.05 16.32 1.61
C LYS A 62 0.59 15.81 0.30
N GLN A 63 -0.01 16.21 -0.80
CA GLN A 63 0.38 15.80 -2.14
C GLN A 63 1.91 15.88 -2.34
N ILE A 64 2.54 14.75 -2.62
CA ILE A 64 3.94 14.70 -3.05
C ILE A 64 4.00 15.20 -4.48
N PRO A 65 4.72 16.28 -4.78
CA PRO A 65 4.79 16.83 -6.13
C PRO A 65 5.20 15.79 -7.16
N GLN A 66 4.44 15.68 -8.25
CA GLN A 66 4.72 14.79 -9.39
C GLN A 66 4.83 13.29 -9.02
N PHE A 67 4.16 12.85 -7.97
CA PHE A 67 4.23 11.47 -7.52
C PHE A 67 3.76 10.48 -8.58
N GLU A 68 2.77 10.85 -9.40
CA GLU A 68 2.29 10.07 -10.54
C GLU A 68 3.39 9.79 -11.57
N LYS A 69 4.32 10.73 -11.76
CA LYS A 69 5.48 10.53 -12.62
C LYS A 69 6.58 9.72 -11.93
N ILE A 70 6.80 9.99 -10.65
CA ILE A 70 7.80 9.27 -9.86
C ILE A 70 7.48 7.78 -9.85
N ILE A 71 6.23 7.39 -9.53
CA ILE A 71 5.86 5.98 -9.42
C ILE A 71 6.00 5.21 -10.74
N SER A 72 5.87 5.88 -11.88
CA SER A 72 6.04 5.28 -13.21
C SER A 72 7.48 4.91 -13.54
N VAL A 73 8.46 5.61 -12.98
CA VAL A 73 9.89 5.48 -13.35
C VAL A 73 10.75 4.78 -12.30
N ILE A 74 10.33 4.72 -11.04
CA ILE A 74 11.16 4.20 -9.94
C ILE A 74 11.43 2.69 -10.05
N ARG A 75 10.54 1.92 -10.67
CA ARG A 75 10.66 0.47 -10.83
C ARG A 75 11.96 0.06 -11.54
N SER A 76 12.28 0.71 -12.65
CA SER A 76 13.51 0.44 -13.41
C SER A 76 14.76 0.68 -12.58
N ARG A 77 14.73 1.58 -11.63
CA ARG A 77 15.83 1.98 -10.76
C ARG A 77 16.02 1.12 -9.52
N GLY A 78 15.19 0.08 -9.35
CA GLY A 78 15.24 -0.79 -8.16
C GLY A 78 14.58 -0.16 -6.93
N ILE A 79 13.67 0.79 -7.13
CA ILE A 79 12.91 1.45 -6.08
C ILE A 79 11.45 0.99 -6.19
N SER A 80 10.81 0.70 -5.08
CA SER A 80 9.39 0.39 -5.02
C SER A 80 8.69 1.21 -3.94
N ALA A 81 7.43 1.53 -4.16
CA ALA A 81 6.57 2.19 -3.20
C ALA A 81 5.38 1.28 -2.86
N SER A 82 5.07 1.18 -1.58
CA SER A 82 3.83 0.59 -1.08
C SER A 82 3.06 1.69 -0.39
N ILE A 83 1.92 2.08 -0.97
CA ILE A 83 1.05 3.12 -0.42
C ILE A 83 -0.11 2.46 0.30
N ILE A 84 -0.39 2.90 1.51
CA ILE A 84 -1.48 2.39 2.33
C ILE A 84 -2.51 3.50 2.50
N LEU A 85 -3.75 3.15 2.21
CA LEU A 85 -4.89 4.06 2.25
C LEU A 85 -6.03 3.41 3.04
N GLN A 86 -6.82 4.21 3.71
CA GLN A 86 -8.07 3.74 4.32
C GLN A 86 -9.17 3.56 3.27
N THR A 87 -9.20 4.44 2.26
CA THR A 87 -10.18 4.40 1.16
C THR A 87 -9.56 4.91 -0.14
N LYS A 88 -10.06 4.46 -1.27
CA LYS A 88 -9.64 4.98 -2.59
C LYS A 88 -10.05 6.43 -2.81
N SER A 89 -11.16 6.86 -2.24
CA SER A 89 -11.62 8.25 -2.32
C SER A 89 -10.61 9.24 -1.72
N GLN A 90 -9.82 8.83 -0.71
CA GLN A 90 -8.73 9.66 -0.19
C GLN A 90 -7.68 9.97 -1.26
N LEU A 91 -7.28 8.96 -2.05
CA LEU A 91 -6.33 9.17 -3.13
C LEU A 91 -6.90 10.11 -4.19
N LYS A 92 -8.17 9.90 -4.57
CA LYS A 92 -8.87 10.73 -5.55
C LYS A 92 -9.04 12.18 -5.08
N SER A 93 -9.34 12.39 -3.81
CA SER A 93 -9.41 13.73 -3.22
C SER A 93 -8.08 14.46 -3.29
N LEU A 94 -6.96 13.76 -3.04
CA LEU A 94 -5.63 14.35 -2.97
C LEU A 94 -5.01 14.59 -4.36
N TYR A 95 -5.11 13.61 -5.27
CA TYR A 95 -4.44 13.62 -6.58
C TYR A 95 -5.39 13.86 -7.75
N LYS A 96 -6.70 13.96 -7.52
CA LYS A 96 -7.72 14.19 -8.56
C LYS A 96 -7.55 13.20 -9.73
N ASP A 97 -7.44 13.71 -10.95
CA ASP A 97 -7.31 12.89 -12.16
C ASP A 97 -6.03 12.03 -12.19
N ASN A 98 -4.98 12.46 -11.47
CA ASN A 98 -3.74 11.70 -11.38
C ASN A 98 -3.85 10.45 -10.46
N ALA A 99 -4.92 10.31 -9.68
CA ALA A 99 -5.14 9.15 -8.81
C ALA A 99 -5.20 7.84 -9.61
N GLU A 100 -5.88 7.83 -10.75
CA GLU A 100 -5.97 6.66 -11.63
C GLU A 100 -4.60 6.28 -12.22
N THR A 101 -3.76 7.28 -12.53
CA THR A 101 -2.38 7.05 -12.98
C THR A 101 -1.53 6.39 -11.89
N ILE A 102 -1.69 6.83 -10.64
CA ILE A 102 -0.98 6.24 -9.49
C ILE A 102 -1.40 4.79 -9.30
N GLU A 103 -2.71 4.52 -9.25
CA GLU A 103 -3.24 3.15 -9.13
C GLU A 103 -2.78 2.27 -10.29
N GLY A 104 -2.86 2.76 -11.53
CA GLY A 104 -2.46 2.04 -12.73
C GLY A 104 -0.97 1.65 -12.77
N ASN A 105 -0.12 2.38 -12.04
CA ASN A 105 1.30 2.06 -11.87
C ASN A 105 1.58 1.11 -10.70
N CYS A 106 0.57 0.77 -9.89
CA CYS A 106 0.68 -0.25 -8.86
C CYS A 106 0.40 -1.63 -9.46
N ASP A 107 1.40 -2.51 -9.48
CA ASP A 107 1.24 -3.89 -10.01
C ASP A 107 0.41 -4.79 -9.09
N SER A 108 0.27 -4.43 -7.83
CA SER A 108 -0.46 -5.22 -6.83
C SER A 108 -1.40 -4.33 -6.04
N LEU A 109 -2.63 -4.81 -5.83
CA LEU A 109 -3.62 -4.21 -4.95
C LEU A 109 -4.01 -5.24 -3.89
N LEU A 110 -3.90 -4.86 -2.62
CA LEU A 110 -4.32 -5.68 -1.48
C LEU A 110 -5.49 -5.00 -0.78
N PHE A 111 -6.66 -5.60 -0.87
CA PHE A 111 -7.86 -5.16 -0.17
C PHE A 111 -8.01 -5.90 1.16
N LEU A 112 -7.99 -5.16 2.25
CA LEU A 112 -8.05 -5.70 3.61
C LEU A 112 -9.44 -5.59 4.26
N GLY A 113 -10.44 -5.23 3.46
CA GLY A 113 -11.78 -4.95 3.94
C GLY A 113 -12.03 -3.44 4.11
N GLY A 114 -13.29 -3.07 4.17
CA GLY A 114 -13.73 -1.68 4.31
C GLY A 114 -15.23 -1.56 4.05
N LYS A 115 -15.79 -0.36 4.29
CA LYS A 115 -17.22 -0.08 4.08
C LYS A 115 -17.47 1.11 3.16
N GLU A 116 -16.42 1.72 2.62
CA GLU A 116 -16.56 2.88 1.75
C GLU A 116 -17.05 2.46 0.36
N LYS A 117 -18.20 3.01 -0.06
CA LYS A 117 -18.94 2.55 -1.25
C LYS A 117 -18.13 2.62 -2.54
N THR A 118 -17.35 3.69 -2.73
CA THR A 118 -16.54 3.84 -3.95
C THR A 118 -15.48 2.76 -4.03
N THR A 119 -14.77 2.48 -2.94
CA THR A 119 -13.79 1.40 -2.85
C THR A 119 -14.43 0.03 -3.10
N LEU A 120 -15.59 -0.25 -2.46
CA LEU A 120 -16.29 -1.51 -2.65
C LEU A 120 -16.75 -1.71 -4.10
N LYS A 121 -17.25 -0.65 -4.73
CA LYS A 121 -17.65 -0.68 -6.13
C LYS A 121 -16.47 -0.98 -7.04
N ASP A 122 -15.37 -0.26 -6.89
CA ASP A 122 -14.17 -0.44 -7.71
C ASP A 122 -13.58 -1.85 -7.56
N ILE A 123 -13.56 -2.38 -6.33
CA ILE A 123 -13.11 -3.76 -6.08
C ILE A 123 -14.03 -4.77 -6.74
N SER A 124 -15.37 -4.64 -6.55
CA SER A 124 -16.35 -5.54 -7.16
C SER A 124 -16.23 -5.56 -8.69
N GLU A 125 -16.14 -4.39 -9.32
CA GLU A 125 -15.97 -4.27 -10.77
C GLU A 125 -14.64 -4.87 -11.25
N SER A 126 -13.55 -4.69 -10.51
CA SER A 126 -12.22 -5.22 -10.85
C SER A 126 -12.11 -6.73 -10.69
N LEU A 127 -12.91 -7.35 -9.83
CA LEU A 127 -12.99 -8.80 -9.70
C LEU A 127 -13.65 -9.46 -10.92
N GLY A 128 -14.52 -8.71 -11.61
CA GLY A 128 -15.22 -9.19 -12.80
C GLY A 128 -16.50 -9.95 -12.47
N LYS A 129 -17.02 -10.65 -13.49
CA LYS A 129 -18.31 -11.35 -13.43
C LYS A 129 -18.17 -12.80 -13.83
N GLU A 130 -18.94 -13.65 -13.19
CA GLU A 130 -19.16 -15.04 -13.62
C GLU A 130 -20.44 -15.14 -14.46
N THR A 131 -20.49 -16.10 -15.36
CA THR A 131 -21.71 -16.38 -16.13
C THR A 131 -22.57 -17.38 -15.37
N ILE A 132 -23.76 -16.96 -14.97
CA ILE A 132 -24.77 -17.84 -14.39
C ILE A 132 -25.85 -18.16 -15.40
N TYR A 133 -26.38 -19.39 -15.32
CA TYR A 133 -27.50 -19.83 -16.14
C TYR A 133 -28.77 -19.75 -15.30
N MET A 134 -29.72 -18.93 -15.73
CA MET A 134 -31.05 -18.89 -15.13
C MET A 134 -32.05 -19.63 -16.01
N PHE A 135 -32.86 -20.44 -15.36
CA PHE A 135 -33.94 -21.19 -16.00
C PHE A 135 -35.27 -20.56 -15.59
N ASN A 136 -35.94 -19.95 -16.54
CA ASN A 136 -37.31 -19.45 -16.34
C ASN A 136 -38.26 -20.45 -16.95
N THR A 137 -39.09 -21.09 -16.12
CA THR A 137 -40.18 -21.93 -16.56
C THR A 137 -41.45 -21.14 -16.63
N SER A 138 -42.01 -20.95 -17.82
CA SER A 138 -43.36 -20.38 -17.99
C SER A 138 -44.35 -21.54 -18.21
N ARG A 139 -45.40 -21.57 -17.38
CA ARG A 139 -46.52 -22.49 -17.50
C ARG A 139 -47.73 -21.67 -17.91
N SER A 140 -48.21 -21.89 -19.15
CA SER A 140 -49.48 -21.28 -19.58
C SER A 140 -50.60 -22.25 -19.27
N ARG A 141 -51.63 -21.79 -18.51
CA ARG A 141 -52.84 -22.54 -18.24
C ARG A 141 -53.91 -22.11 -19.30
N GLY A 142 -53.83 -22.68 -20.46
CA GLY A 142 -54.85 -22.59 -21.51
C GLY A 142 -55.39 -23.96 -21.87
N THR A 143 -56.31 -24.03 -22.83
CA THR A 143 -56.90 -25.31 -23.33
C THR A 143 -55.86 -26.31 -23.87
N GLN A 144 -54.60 -25.88 -24.09
CA GLN A 144 -53.44 -26.69 -24.30
C GLN A 144 -52.35 -26.21 -23.34
N GLU A 145 -51.90 -27.09 -22.44
CA GLU A 145 -50.74 -26.78 -21.55
C GLU A 145 -49.47 -26.75 -22.40
N SER A 146 -48.77 -25.62 -22.41
CA SER A 146 -47.45 -25.52 -23.01
C SER A 146 -46.40 -25.21 -21.93
N TYR A 147 -45.32 -25.95 -21.92
CA TYR A 147 -44.15 -25.74 -21.07
C TYR A 147 -43.05 -25.07 -21.91
N GLY A 148 -42.72 -23.84 -21.57
CA GLY A 148 -41.56 -23.15 -22.14
C GLY A 148 -40.44 -23.11 -21.11
N VAL A 149 -39.24 -23.57 -21.46
CA VAL A 149 -38.03 -23.35 -20.67
C VAL A 149 -37.19 -22.34 -21.40
N ASN A 150 -37.02 -21.15 -20.79
CA ASN A 150 -36.18 -20.12 -21.36
C ASN A 150 -34.85 -20.10 -20.60
N TYR A 151 -33.76 -20.28 -21.33
CA TYR A 151 -32.39 -20.25 -20.81
C TYR A 151 -31.84 -18.85 -20.99
N GLN A 152 -31.53 -18.15 -19.87
CA GLN A 152 -30.86 -16.86 -19.90
C GLN A 152 -29.47 -16.98 -19.29
N LYS A 153 -28.48 -16.43 -19.99
CA LYS A 153 -27.13 -16.24 -19.47
C LYS A 153 -27.04 -14.86 -18.87
N LEU A 154 -26.75 -14.78 -17.59
CA LEU A 154 -26.57 -13.52 -16.87
C LEU A 154 -25.16 -13.43 -16.31
N GLY A 155 -24.58 -12.23 -16.38
CA GLY A 155 -23.33 -11.94 -15.69
C GLY A 155 -23.61 -11.58 -14.22
N LYS A 156 -23.19 -12.41 -13.28
CA LYS A 156 -23.23 -12.11 -11.84
C LYS A 156 -21.86 -11.63 -11.40
N GLU A 157 -21.76 -10.59 -10.61
CA GLU A 157 -20.49 -10.16 -10.00
C GLU A 157 -19.91 -11.30 -9.17
N LEU A 158 -18.59 -11.54 -9.29
CA LEU A 158 -17.89 -12.56 -8.51
C LEU A 158 -18.06 -12.34 -7.01
N MET A 159 -17.96 -11.06 -6.59
CA MET A 159 -18.36 -10.60 -5.26
C MET A 159 -19.06 -9.26 -5.40
N SER A 160 -20.29 -9.18 -4.92
CA SER A 160 -21.03 -7.92 -4.88
C SER A 160 -20.47 -6.96 -3.82
N GLN A 161 -20.84 -5.69 -3.91
CA GLN A 161 -20.44 -4.69 -2.90
C GLN A 161 -20.91 -5.08 -1.49
N ASP A 162 -22.09 -5.71 -1.39
CA ASP A 162 -22.66 -6.15 -0.11
C ASP A 162 -21.83 -7.30 0.48
N GLU A 163 -21.46 -8.30 -0.33
CA GLU A 163 -20.59 -9.41 0.07
C GLU A 163 -19.20 -8.91 0.51
N LEU A 164 -18.62 -7.95 -0.21
CA LEU A 164 -17.36 -7.32 0.15
C LEU A 164 -17.46 -6.55 1.48
N SER A 165 -18.59 -5.90 1.74
CA SER A 165 -18.80 -5.09 2.96
C SER A 165 -18.87 -5.92 4.24
N VAL A 166 -19.27 -7.20 4.12
CA VAL A 166 -19.39 -8.18 5.22
C VAL A 166 -18.29 -9.22 5.21
N MET A 167 -17.27 -9.05 4.36
CA MET A 167 -16.12 -9.95 4.27
C MET A 167 -15.48 -10.13 5.66
N ASP A 168 -15.13 -11.37 5.99
CA ASP A 168 -14.50 -11.72 7.28
C ASP A 168 -13.20 -10.92 7.47
N ASN A 169 -13.02 -10.37 8.68
CA ASN A 169 -11.86 -9.58 9.04
C ASN A 169 -10.52 -10.33 8.94
N SER A 170 -10.55 -11.67 8.96
CA SER A 170 -9.35 -12.50 8.78
C SER A 170 -8.96 -12.68 7.31
N GLN A 171 -9.81 -12.24 6.36
CA GLN A 171 -9.62 -12.43 4.93
C GLN A 171 -9.15 -11.15 4.25
N CYS A 172 -8.51 -11.33 3.11
CA CYS A 172 -8.10 -10.25 2.21
C CYS A 172 -8.21 -10.71 0.75
N ILE A 173 -8.32 -9.74 -0.15
CA ILE A 173 -8.31 -9.98 -1.59
C ILE A 173 -7.03 -9.39 -2.15
N LEU A 174 -6.28 -10.20 -2.90
CA LEU A 174 -5.06 -9.78 -3.58
C LEU A 174 -5.27 -9.84 -5.08
N GLN A 175 -4.97 -8.73 -5.73
CA GLN A 175 -4.92 -8.60 -7.18
C GLN A 175 -3.49 -8.30 -7.60
N ILE A 176 -2.98 -9.04 -8.57
CA ILE A 176 -1.64 -8.85 -9.13
C ILE A 176 -1.80 -8.77 -10.65
N ARG A 177 -1.13 -7.81 -11.28
CA ARG A 177 -1.16 -7.65 -12.73
C ARG A 177 -0.78 -8.96 -13.44
N GLY A 178 -1.62 -9.40 -14.35
CA GLY A 178 -1.43 -10.64 -15.12
C GLY A 178 -1.85 -11.92 -14.41
N LEU A 179 -2.42 -11.85 -13.22
CA LEU A 179 -2.99 -12.99 -12.50
C LEU A 179 -4.46 -12.76 -12.18
N HIS A 180 -5.20 -13.85 -12.05
CA HIS A 180 -6.57 -13.78 -11.53
C HIS A 180 -6.54 -13.32 -10.07
N PRO A 181 -7.52 -12.51 -9.65
CA PRO A 181 -7.69 -12.15 -8.25
C PRO A 181 -7.88 -13.38 -7.37
N PHE A 182 -7.37 -13.36 -6.17
CA PHE A 182 -7.58 -14.45 -5.22
C PHE A 182 -7.82 -13.95 -3.81
N MET A 183 -8.65 -14.68 -3.07
CA MET A 183 -8.92 -14.46 -1.66
C MET A 183 -7.92 -15.26 -0.83
N SER A 184 -7.41 -14.64 0.22
CA SER A 184 -6.45 -15.25 1.14
C SER A 184 -6.75 -14.85 2.58
N LYS A 185 -6.16 -15.55 3.52
CA LYS A 185 -6.17 -15.14 4.93
C LYS A 185 -5.10 -14.11 5.20
N LYS A 186 -5.43 -13.11 6.01
CA LYS A 186 -4.45 -12.16 6.52
C LYS A 186 -3.39 -12.89 7.34
N PHE A 187 -2.16 -12.41 7.25
CA PHE A 187 -1.09 -12.96 8.06
C PHE A 187 -1.30 -12.61 9.54
N ASP A 188 -1.24 -13.62 10.39
CA ASP A 188 -1.28 -13.44 11.84
C ASP A 188 0.11 -12.96 12.33
N ILE A 189 0.17 -11.68 12.68
CA ILE A 189 1.42 -11.02 13.09
C ILE A 189 2.05 -11.69 14.34
N THR A 190 1.24 -12.32 15.19
CA THR A 190 1.76 -13.00 16.39
C THR A 190 2.65 -14.19 16.06
N LYS A 191 2.49 -14.77 14.85
CA LYS A 191 3.33 -15.87 14.33
C LYS A 191 4.62 -15.39 13.67
N HIS A 192 4.83 -14.09 13.54
CA HIS A 192 6.05 -13.58 12.94
C HIS A 192 7.24 -13.77 13.89
N LYS A 193 8.37 -14.27 13.37
CA LYS A 193 9.59 -14.55 14.16
C LYS A 193 10.10 -13.37 14.99
N ASN A 194 9.80 -12.16 14.61
CA ASN A 194 10.20 -10.94 15.30
C ASN A 194 9.08 -10.35 16.17
N TYR A 195 7.93 -11.03 16.31
CA TYR A 195 6.81 -10.51 17.10
C TYR A 195 7.25 -10.18 18.54
N GLY A 196 8.06 -11.04 19.17
CA GLY A 196 8.58 -10.83 20.51
C GLY A 196 9.46 -9.58 20.69
N LYS A 197 9.81 -8.87 19.60
CA LYS A 197 10.56 -7.60 19.64
C LYS A 197 9.67 -6.38 19.55
N LEU A 198 8.37 -6.56 19.35
CA LEU A 198 7.40 -5.47 19.27
C LEU A 198 6.97 -5.03 20.68
N PHE A 199 6.61 -3.75 20.80
CA PHE A 199 6.05 -3.21 22.03
C PHE A 199 4.75 -3.93 22.44
N ASP A 200 3.92 -4.32 21.49
CA ASP A 200 2.66 -5.03 21.72
C ASP A 200 2.88 -6.43 22.36
N SER A 201 4.03 -7.02 22.12
CA SER A 201 4.42 -8.29 22.72
C SER A 201 5.00 -8.13 24.13
N ASP A 202 5.86 -7.14 24.34
CA ASP A 202 6.46 -6.83 25.65
C ASP A 202 6.73 -5.31 25.75
N LYS A 203 6.15 -4.69 26.79
CA LYS A 203 6.35 -3.25 27.09
C LYS A 203 7.81 -2.85 27.26
N LYS A 204 8.69 -3.78 27.57
CA LYS A 204 10.15 -3.56 27.64
C LYS A 204 10.78 -3.19 26.29
N ASN A 205 10.11 -3.55 25.19
CA ASN A 205 10.55 -3.20 23.84
C ASN A 205 10.23 -1.76 23.44
N TYR A 206 9.72 -0.94 24.37
CA TYR A 206 9.47 0.48 24.12
C TYR A 206 10.76 1.19 23.71
N PHE A 207 10.73 1.84 22.55
CA PHE A 207 11.85 2.61 22.05
C PHE A 207 11.69 4.08 22.44
N ASP A 208 12.49 4.53 23.41
CA ASP A 208 12.53 5.92 23.85
C ASP A 208 13.40 6.76 22.89
N VAL A 209 12.71 7.50 22.01
CA VAL A 209 13.35 8.35 21.00
C VAL A 209 14.18 9.47 21.67
N ALA A 210 13.69 10.07 22.77
CA ALA A 210 14.38 11.17 23.44
C ALA A 210 15.70 10.68 24.04
N ARG A 211 15.69 9.52 24.69
CA ARG A 211 16.87 8.86 25.22
C ARG A 211 17.88 8.49 24.13
N PHE A 212 17.39 7.99 23.01
CA PHE A 212 18.23 7.63 21.86
C PHE A 212 18.92 8.86 21.25
N VAL A 213 18.18 9.95 21.03
CA VAL A 213 18.74 11.20 20.50
C VAL A 213 19.81 11.76 21.45
N LYS A 214 19.52 11.82 22.75
CA LYS A 214 20.48 12.27 23.77
C LYS A 214 21.75 11.41 23.78
N SER A 215 21.62 10.08 23.63
CA SER A 215 22.79 9.18 23.57
C SER A 215 23.65 9.43 22.33
N ARG A 216 23.04 9.67 21.17
CA ARG A 216 23.78 10.02 19.95
C ARG A 216 24.49 11.37 20.03
N GLN A 217 23.84 12.37 20.60
CA GLN A 217 24.46 13.67 20.80
C GLN A 217 25.68 13.61 21.74
N LYS A 218 25.60 12.83 22.84
CA LYS A 218 26.76 12.58 23.73
C LYS A 218 27.89 11.89 22.98
N ASN A 219 27.60 10.86 22.19
CA ASN A 219 28.64 10.14 21.42
C ASN A 219 29.29 11.04 20.36
N ALA A 220 28.52 11.89 19.68
CA ALA A 220 29.06 12.86 18.72
C ALA A 220 29.96 13.90 19.38
N ALA A 221 29.60 14.40 20.56
CA ALA A 221 30.43 15.34 21.33
C ALA A 221 31.72 14.68 21.82
N VAL A 222 31.67 13.39 22.23
CA VAL A 222 32.85 12.63 22.61
C VAL A 222 33.80 12.45 21.43
N LEU A 223 33.28 12.10 20.25
CA LEU A 223 34.10 11.93 19.04
C LEU A 223 34.75 13.25 18.59
N GLN A 224 34.07 14.38 18.70
CA GLN A 224 34.66 15.69 18.40
C GLN A 224 35.77 16.05 19.39
N ASN A 225 35.58 15.80 20.67
CA ASN A 225 36.62 16.05 21.67
C ASN A 225 37.83 15.15 21.52
N THR A 226 37.66 13.91 21.04
CA THR A 226 38.76 12.95 20.80
C THR A 226 39.62 13.38 19.60
N GLN A 227 38.99 13.96 18.55
CA GLN A 227 39.75 14.48 17.39
C GLN A 227 40.58 15.73 17.71
N TYR A 228 40.17 16.54 18.69
CA TYR A 228 40.96 17.73 19.12
C TYR A 228 42.14 17.36 20.05
N THR A 229 42.17 16.17 20.64
CA THR A 229 43.28 15.70 21.52
C THR A 229 44.40 15.01 20.76
N GLU A 230 44.21 14.60 19.53
CA GLU A 230 45.26 13.99 18.70
C GLU A 230 46.15 15.02 17.97
N TYR A 231 45.90 16.32 18.08
CA TYR A 231 46.67 17.39 17.44
C TYR A 231 47.37 18.31 18.48
N ARG A 232 47.76 17.79 19.66
CA ARG A 232 48.61 18.50 20.60
C ARG A 232 49.92 17.73 20.87
#